data_7e6bd813bfbd9bc11ea12d4f2f438cee
#
_entry.id   7e6bd813bfbd9bc11ea12d4f2f438cee
#
_cell.length_a   1.000
_cell.length_b   1.000
_cell.length_c   1.000
_cell.angle_alpha   90.00
_cell.angle_beta   90.00
_cell.angle_gamma   90.00
#
_symmetry.space_group_name_H-M   'P 1'
#
loop_
_entity.id
_entity.type
_entity.pdbx_description
1 polymer ?
#
loop_
_entity_poly.entity_id
_entity_poly.type
_entity_poly.pdbx_seq_one_letter_code
_entity_poly.pdbx_strand_id
1 'polypeptide(L)'
;MSHPINPPTNRPTNRLDVTEKIIAAKVSKGLKWADIAAQVGLSKEWVTAGCLGQMTFDAKAADTLAAIFDLNDEEKKWLMTVPYRGSLPASPPTDPLIYRFHELVQVYGTTFKELIHEEFGDGIMSAIDFKMDLSRQPDPNGDRVQIVLSGK
;
A
#
# COMPACT_ATOMS: atom_id res chain seq x y z
N MET A 1 29.81 24.15 13.58
CA MET A 1 29.95 23.34 12.35
C MET A 1 28.68 23.53 11.54
N SER A 2 28.76 24.24 10.41
CA SER A 2 27.66 24.36 9.48
C SER A 2 27.53 23.06 8.70
N HIS A 3 26.37 22.40 8.81
CA HIS A 3 26.05 21.30 7.91
C HIS A 3 25.97 21.84 6.49
N PRO A 4 26.53 21.16 5.49
CA PRO A 4 26.37 21.56 4.12
C PRO A 4 24.86 21.47 3.79
N ILE A 5 24.28 22.63 3.52
CA ILE A 5 22.95 22.71 2.92
C ILE A 5 23.13 22.14 1.52
N ASN A 6 22.67 20.90 1.30
CA ASN A 6 22.55 20.37 -0.03
C ASN A 6 21.70 21.35 -0.86
N PRO A 7 22.18 21.84 -1.99
CA PRO A 7 21.36 22.68 -2.84
C PRO A 7 20.07 21.93 -3.20
N PRO A 8 18.92 22.60 -3.31
CA PRO A 8 17.69 21.97 -3.69
C PRO A 8 17.93 21.22 -5.00
N THR A 9 17.72 19.91 -4.97
CA THR A 9 17.82 19.11 -6.19
C THR A 9 16.76 19.62 -7.15
N ASN A 10 17.20 20.27 -8.24
CA ASN A 10 16.32 20.89 -9.24
C ASN A 10 15.69 19.82 -10.16
N ARG A 11 15.26 18.69 -9.58
CA ARG A 11 14.57 17.62 -10.29
C ARG A 11 13.06 17.79 -10.16
N PRO A 12 12.28 17.44 -11.19
CA PRO A 12 10.83 17.45 -11.09
C PRO A 12 10.33 16.51 -9.98
N THR A 13 9.23 16.89 -9.33
CA THR A 13 8.50 16.03 -8.40
C THR A 13 8.05 14.74 -9.10
N ASN A 14 8.15 13.61 -8.43
CA ASN A 14 7.67 12.32 -8.91
C ASN A 14 6.78 11.64 -7.89
N ARG A 15 6.24 10.47 -8.22
CA ARG A 15 5.32 9.73 -7.34
C ARG A 15 5.97 9.31 -6.03
N LEU A 16 7.25 8.96 -6.02
CA LEU A 16 7.98 8.59 -4.81
C LEU A 16 8.12 9.78 -3.86
N ASP A 17 8.41 10.97 -4.37
CA ASP A 17 8.47 12.19 -3.56
C ASP A 17 7.14 12.45 -2.85
N VAL A 18 6.02 12.26 -3.53
CA VAL A 18 4.67 12.41 -2.96
C VAL A 18 4.42 11.35 -1.88
N THR A 19 4.80 10.11 -2.11
CA THR A 19 4.70 9.03 -1.11
C THR A 19 5.47 9.36 0.15
N GLU A 20 6.71 9.82 0.01
CA GLU A 20 7.56 10.21 1.15
C GLU A 20 6.96 11.39 1.93
N LYS A 21 6.41 12.39 1.23
CA LYS A 21 5.72 13.53 1.84
C LYS A 21 4.47 13.09 2.61
N ILE A 22 3.68 12.19 2.07
CA ILE A 22 2.49 11.62 2.73
C ILE A 22 2.89 10.89 4.01
N ILE A 23 3.89 10.04 3.97
CA ILE A 23 4.37 9.30 5.13
C ILE A 23 4.86 10.26 6.22
N ALA A 24 5.67 11.25 5.85
CA ALA A 24 6.17 12.25 6.78
C ALA A 24 5.04 13.05 7.45
N ALA A 25 4.06 13.49 6.68
CA ALA A 25 2.89 14.22 7.18
C ALA A 25 2.02 13.34 8.10
N LYS A 26 1.82 12.08 7.74
CA LYS A 26 1.09 11.11 8.57
C LYS A 26 1.75 10.95 9.93
N VAL A 27 3.05 10.77 9.97
CA VAL A 27 3.82 10.64 11.22
C VAL A 27 3.75 11.94 12.04
N SER A 28 4.02 13.08 11.41
CA SER A 28 4.00 14.39 12.06
C SER A 28 2.64 14.73 12.67
N LYS A 29 1.56 14.42 11.98
CA LYS A 29 0.18 14.70 12.43
C LYS A 29 -0.42 13.59 13.30
N GLY A 30 0.26 12.47 13.50
CA GLY A 30 -0.22 11.33 14.28
C GLY A 30 -1.47 10.67 13.70
N LEU A 31 -1.60 10.62 12.38
CA LEU A 31 -2.78 10.10 11.70
C LEU A 31 -2.77 8.57 11.59
N LYS A 32 -3.97 7.97 11.55
CA LYS A 32 -4.17 6.54 11.29
C LYS A 32 -4.76 6.32 9.91
N TRP A 33 -4.32 5.29 9.23
CA TRP A 33 -4.84 4.95 7.89
C TRP A 33 -6.33 4.71 7.86
N ALA A 34 -6.88 4.07 8.90
CA ALA A 34 -8.33 3.84 9.00
C ALA A 34 -9.12 5.16 9.01
N ASP A 35 -8.65 6.17 9.74
CA ASP A 35 -9.31 7.48 9.82
C ASP A 35 -9.17 8.25 8.50
N ILE A 36 -8.02 8.18 7.86
CA ILE A 36 -7.78 8.76 6.54
C ILE A 36 -8.73 8.13 5.51
N ALA A 37 -8.83 6.81 5.50
CA ALA A 37 -9.72 6.08 4.61
C ALA A 37 -11.20 6.45 4.83
N ALA A 38 -11.62 6.62 6.07
CA ALA A 38 -12.98 7.06 6.40
C ALA A 38 -13.28 8.44 5.80
N GLN A 39 -12.34 9.38 5.84
CA GLN A 39 -12.51 10.71 5.24
C GLN A 39 -12.56 10.65 3.70
N VAL A 40 -11.77 9.76 3.09
CA VAL A 40 -11.75 9.57 1.63
C VAL A 40 -13.00 8.83 1.14
N GLY A 41 -13.58 7.95 1.98
CA GLY A 41 -14.75 7.15 1.63
C GLY A 41 -14.44 5.91 0.79
N LEU A 42 -13.21 5.41 0.87
CA LEU A 42 -12.75 4.17 0.24
C LEU A 42 -12.22 3.21 1.32
N SER A 43 -11.99 1.96 0.95
CA SER A 43 -11.44 0.97 1.89
C SER A 43 -10.06 1.40 2.41
N LYS A 44 -9.76 1.06 3.67
CA LYS A 44 -8.45 1.37 4.25
C LYS A 44 -7.30 0.69 3.49
N GLU A 45 -7.54 -0.49 2.94
CA GLU A 45 -6.56 -1.24 2.13
C GLU A 45 -6.23 -0.49 0.84
N TRP A 46 -7.24 -0.01 0.12
CA TRP A 46 -7.05 0.77 -1.11
C TRP A 46 -6.36 2.11 -0.85
N VAL A 47 -6.85 2.86 0.13
CA VAL A 47 -6.30 4.18 0.47
C VAL A 47 -4.85 4.07 0.91
N THR A 48 -4.54 3.10 1.76
CA THR A 48 -3.16 2.87 2.20
C THR A 48 -2.26 2.47 1.02
N ALA A 49 -2.68 1.51 0.20
CA ALA A 49 -1.92 1.09 -0.97
C ALA A 49 -1.69 2.25 -1.96
N GLY A 50 -2.72 3.07 -2.20
CA GLY A 50 -2.61 4.25 -3.05
C GLY A 50 -1.68 5.31 -2.48
N CYS A 51 -1.76 5.61 -1.21
CA CYS A 51 -0.86 6.56 -0.54
C CYS A 51 0.59 6.06 -0.53
N LEU A 52 0.81 4.76 -0.47
CA LEU A 52 2.13 4.15 -0.59
C LEU A 52 2.62 4.00 -2.04
N GLY A 53 1.89 4.53 -3.01
CA GLY A 53 2.32 4.60 -4.40
C GLY A 53 1.97 3.39 -5.26
N GLN A 54 1.08 2.50 -4.80
CA GLN A 54 0.77 1.26 -5.50
C GLN A 54 -0.57 1.28 -6.25
N MET A 55 -1.42 2.25 -5.98
CA MET A 55 -2.73 2.42 -6.62
C MET A 55 -2.93 3.87 -7.03
N THR A 56 -3.92 4.09 -7.90
CA THR A 56 -4.32 5.43 -8.36
C THR A 56 -5.63 5.85 -7.71
N PHE A 57 -5.86 7.16 -7.61
CA PHE A 57 -7.09 7.74 -7.08
C PHE A 57 -7.82 8.54 -8.16
N ASP A 58 -9.13 8.66 -8.01
CA ASP A 58 -9.91 9.62 -8.77
C ASP A 58 -9.70 11.06 -8.24
N ALA A 59 -10.26 12.04 -8.94
CA ALA A 59 -10.10 13.44 -8.58
C ALA A 59 -10.66 13.77 -7.18
N LYS A 60 -11.78 13.17 -6.80
CA LYS A 60 -12.43 13.39 -5.50
C LYS A 60 -11.56 12.88 -4.36
N ALA A 61 -11.08 11.66 -4.47
CA ALA A 61 -10.18 11.06 -3.48
C ALA A 61 -8.85 11.83 -3.40
N ALA A 62 -8.29 12.21 -4.54
CA ALA A 62 -7.07 13.00 -4.61
C ALA A 62 -7.22 14.38 -3.95
N ASP A 63 -8.35 15.05 -4.13
CA ASP A 63 -8.65 16.33 -3.46
C ASP A 63 -8.69 16.17 -1.94
N THR A 64 -9.35 15.14 -1.44
CA THR A 64 -9.42 14.86 0.01
C THR A 64 -8.04 14.56 0.58
N LEU A 65 -7.25 13.74 -0.08
CA LEU A 65 -5.89 13.40 0.34
C LEU A 65 -4.95 14.60 0.29
N ALA A 66 -5.08 15.45 -0.73
CA ALA A 66 -4.30 16.68 -0.84
C ALA A 66 -4.57 17.62 0.34
N ALA A 67 -5.84 17.74 0.78
CA ALA A 67 -6.20 18.52 1.95
C ALA A 67 -5.63 17.93 3.25
N ILE A 68 -5.69 16.61 3.42
CA ILE A 68 -5.16 15.92 4.63
C ILE A 68 -3.64 16.07 4.74
N PHE A 69 -2.93 15.95 3.63
CA PHE A 69 -1.45 15.88 3.60
C PHE A 69 -0.78 17.16 3.11
N ASP A 70 -1.53 18.23 2.92
CA ASP A 70 -1.02 19.53 2.44
C ASP A 70 -0.27 19.42 1.10
N LEU A 71 -0.82 18.65 0.15
CA LEU A 71 -0.25 18.48 -1.17
C LEU A 71 -0.64 19.64 -2.10
N ASN A 72 0.30 20.08 -2.92
CA ASN A 72 0.03 21.06 -3.97
C ASN A 72 -0.61 20.41 -5.22
N ASP A 73 -0.95 21.23 -6.22
CA ASP A 73 -1.65 20.76 -7.42
C ASP A 73 -0.81 19.78 -8.25
N GLU A 74 0.50 19.96 -8.31
CA GLU A 74 1.40 19.05 -9.01
C GLU A 74 1.47 17.69 -8.30
N GLU A 75 1.62 17.70 -6.99
CA GLU A 75 1.66 16.50 -6.15
C GLU A 75 0.32 15.73 -6.21
N LYS A 76 -0.79 16.45 -6.25
CA LYS A 76 -2.12 15.86 -6.43
C LYS A 76 -2.26 15.13 -7.77
N LYS A 77 -1.70 15.66 -8.85
CA LYS A 77 -1.70 14.99 -10.16
C LYS A 77 -1.03 13.63 -10.12
N TRP A 78 0.02 13.47 -9.32
CA TRP A 78 0.68 12.19 -9.13
C TRP A 78 -0.21 11.15 -8.46
N LEU A 79 -1.14 11.55 -7.59
CA LEU A 79 -2.12 10.64 -6.99
C LEU A 79 -3.09 10.06 -8.01
N MET A 80 -3.36 10.80 -9.09
CA MET A 80 -4.26 10.40 -10.18
C MET A 80 -3.53 9.71 -11.34
N THR A 81 -2.21 9.69 -11.31
CA THR A 81 -1.38 9.03 -12.33
C THR A 81 -1.21 7.55 -11.97
N VAL A 82 -1.36 6.68 -12.97
CA VAL A 82 -1.13 5.24 -12.78
C VAL A 82 0.34 5.00 -12.40
N PRO A 83 0.62 4.42 -11.23
CA PRO A 83 1.99 4.23 -10.78
C PRO A 83 2.64 2.97 -11.37
N TYR A 84 3.95 2.90 -11.30
CA TYR A 84 4.64 1.61 -11.32
C TYR A 84 4.28 0.84 -10.04
N ARG A 85 3.82 -0.39 -10.20
CA ARG A 85 3.49 -1.27 -9.07
C ARG A 85 4.65 -2.20 -8.73
N GLY A 86 4.81 -2.50 -7.43
CA GLY A 86 5.90 -3.29 -6.92
C GLY A 86 7.04 -2.40 -6.41
N SER A 87 7.04 -2.12 -5.11
CA SER A 87 8.04 -1.24 -4.46
C SER A 87 9.18 -2.00 -3.78
N LEU A 88 9.06 -3.34 -3.67
CA LEU A 88 10.07 -4.15 -3.03
C LEU A 88 11.19 -4.52 -4.03
N PRO A 89 12.44 -4.61 -3.57
CA PRO A 89 13.54 -5.08 -4.41
C PRO A 89 13.31 -6.55 -4.84
N ALA A 90 13.99 -6.98 -5.90
CA ALA A 90 13.93 -8.36 -6.39
C ALA A 90 14.51 -9.40 -5.42
N SER A 91 15.37 -8.99 -4.49
CA SER A 91 15.89 -9.82 -3.40
C SER A 91 14.82 -10.05 -2.32
N PRO A 92 14.95 -11.10 -1.48
CA PRO A 92 14.04 -11.31 -0.36
C PRO A 92 13.94 -10.08 0.54
N PRO A 93 12.73 -9.73 1.04
CA PRO A 93 12.57 -8.58 1.93
C PRO A 93 13.29 -8.81 3.26
N THR A 94 13.85 -7.74 3.82
CA THR A 94 14.59 -7.78 5.10
C THR A 94 13.74 -7.36 6.29
N ASP A 95 12.64 -6.64 6.06
CA ASP A 95 11.70 -6.30 7.13
C ASP A 95 11.05 -7.58 7.69
N PRO A 96 11.06 -7.79 9.02
CA PRO A 96 10.57 -9.04 9.62
C PRO A 96 9.10 -9.34 9.33
N LEU A 97 8.24 -8.33 9.28
CA LEU A 97 6.82 -8.53 8.99
C LEU A 97 6.59 -8.86 7.52
N ILE A 98 7.19 -8.11 6.62
CA ILE A 98 7.09 -8.36 5.17
C ILE A 98 7.72 -9.73 4.84
N TYR A 99 8.82 -10.08 5.49
CA TYR A 99 9.46 -11.38 5.32
C TYR A 99 8.55 -12.55 5.72
N ARG A 100 7.67 -12.39 6.72
CA ARG A 100 6.69 -13.44 7.08
C ARG A 100 5.75 -13.76 5.93
N PHE A 101 5.31 -12.77 5.14
CA PHE A 101 4.50 -13.01 3.95
C PHE A 101 5.31 -13.66 2.83
N HIS A 102 6.56 -13.25 2.66
CA HIS A 102 7.47 -13.90 1.72
C HIS A 102 7.70 -15.37 2.09
N GLU A 103 7.96 -15.66 3.36
CA GLU A 103 8.12 -17.01 3.89
C GLU A 103 6.84 -17.85 3.72
N LEU A 104 5.67 -17.27 3.96
CA LEU A 104 4.38 -17.92 3.71
C LEU A 104 4.28 -18.40 2.26
N VAL A 105 4.61 -17.55 1.30
CA VAL A 105 4.59 -17.91 -0.13
C VAL A 105 5.68 -18.94 -0.45
N GLN A 106 6.87 -18.81 0.13
CA GLN A 106 7.94 -19.80 -0.07
C GLN A 106 7.55 -21.19 0.43
N VAL A 107 6.87 -21.27 1.56
CA VAL A 107 6.47 -22.55 2.17
C VAL A 107 5.19 -23.12 1.53
N TYR A 108 4.18 -22.27 1.32
CA TYR A 108 2.85 -22.68 0.88
C TYR A 108 2.51 -22.37 -0.57
N GLY A 109 3.40 -21.70 -1.31
CA GLY A 109 3.12 -21.29 -2.69
C GLY A 109 2.77 -22.46 -3.61
N THR A 110 3.50 -23.54 -3.53
CA THR A 110 3.21 -24.79 -4.30
C THR A 110 1.92 -25.44 -3.83
N THR A 111 1.63 -25.40 -2.52
CA THR A 111 0.37 -25.91 -1.96
C THR A 111 -0.82 -25.10 -2.49
N PHE A 112 -0.73 -23.78 -2.49
CA PHE A 112 -1.77 -22.93 -3.07
C PHE A 112 -2.01 -23.28 -4.54
N LYS A 113 -0.93 -23.41 -5.31
CA LYS A 113 -1.04 -23.79 -6.73
C LYS A 113 -1.76 -25.10 -6.91
N GLU A 114 -1.34 -26.15 -6.24
CA GLU A 114 -1.93 -27.48 -6.35
C GLU A 114 -3.43 -27.49 -5.99
N LEU A 115 -3.78 -26.89 -4.87
CA LEU A 115 -5.18 -26.86 -4.41
C LEU A 115 -6.06 -25.98 -5.30
N ILE A 116 -5.55 -24.86 -5.77
CA ILE A 116 -6.30 -23.99 -6.71
C ILE A 116 -6.53 -24.74 -8.03
N HIS A 117 -5.53 -25.40 -8.57
CA HIS A 117 -5.67 -26.17 -9.81
C HIS A 117 -6.59 -27.38 -9.66
N GLU A 118 -6.60 -28.01 -8.50
CA GLU A 118 -7.53 -29.11 -8.21
C GLU A 118 -8.97 -28.63 -8.22
N GLU A 119 -9.27 -27.48 -7.63
CA GLU A 119 -10.63 -26.93 -7.51
C GLU A 119 -11.10 -26.20 -8.76
N PHE A 120 -10.21 -25.43 -9.41
CA PHE A 120 -10.56 -24.50 -10.50
C PHE A 120 -9.98 -24.89 -11.88
N GLY A 121 -9.07 -25.85 -11.95
CA GLY A 121 -8.34 -26.18 -13.17
C GLY A 121 -7.10 -25.29 -13.35
N ASP A 122 -6.51 -25.32 -14.54
CA ASP A 122 -5.31 -24.56 -14.88
C ASP A 122 -5.64 -23.06 -14.98
N GLY A 123 -5.33 -22.33 -13.94
CA GLY A 123 -5.64 -20.92 -13.85
C GLY A 123 -4.83 -20.22 -12.78
N ILE A 124 -5.10 -18.93 -12.64
CA ILE A 124 -4.49 -18.06 -11.60
C ILE A 124 -5.60 -17.29 -10.88
N MET A 125 -5.36 -16.95 -9.62
CA MET A 125 -6.18 -15.98 -8.92
C MET A 125 -5.83 -14.57 -9.42
N SER A 126 -6.82 -13.81 -9.89
CA SER A 126 -6.60 -12.42 -10.32
C SER A 126 -6.16 -11.56 -9.14
N ALA A 127 -5.16 -10.71 -9.36
CA ALA A 127 -4.79 -9.64 -8.47
C ALA A 127 -5.35 -8.27 -8.93
N ILE A 128 -6.17 -8.25 -9.99
CA ILE A 128 -6.82 -7.05 -10.54
C ILE A 128 -8.31 -7.05 -10.19
N ASP A 129 -9.04 -8.11 -10.55
CA ASP A 129 -10.39 -8.38 -10.04
C ASP A 129 -10.25 -9.07 -8.68
N PHE A 130 -10.02 -8.26 -7.65
CA PHE A 130 -9.47 -8.71 -6.38
C PHE A 130 -10.01 -7.89 -5.22
N LYS A 131 -10.30 -8.55 -4.11
CA LYS A 131 -10.69 -7.93 -2.84
C LYS A 131 -9.79 -8.42 -1.73
N MET A 132 -9.43 -7.54 -0.84
CA MET A 132 -8.67 -7.86 0.37
C MET A 132 -9.32 -7.21 1.58
N ASP A 133 -9.46 -7.98 2.65
CA ASP A 133 -9.87 -7.50 3.96
C ASP A 133 -8.82 -7.89 4.99
N LEU A 134 -8.39 -6.93 5.79
CA LEU A 134 -7.44 -7.12 6.89
C LEU A 134 -8.11 -6.70 8.19
N SER A 135 -8.21 -7.60 9.14
CA SER A 135 -8.89 -7.36 10.39
C SER A 135 -8.17 -8.01 11.57
N ARG A 136 -8.57 -7.59 12.77
CA ARG A 136 -8.16 -8.21 14.01
C ARG A 136 -9.17 -9.30 14.36
N GLN A 137 -8.70 -10.51 14.59
CA GLN A 137 -9.50 -11.60 15.11
C GLN A 137 -9.19 -11.78 16.61
N PRO A 138 -10.15 -11.53 17.51
CA PRO A 138 -9.94 -11.75 18.94
C PRO A 138 -9.63 -13.22 19.24
N ASP A 139 -8.65 -13.44 20.11
CA ASP A 139 -8.25 -14.77 20.58
C ASP A 139 -7.79 -14.65 22.04
N PRO A 140 -8.24 -15.56 22.95
CA PRO A 140 -7.86 -15.49 24.36
C PRO A 140 -6.35 -15.59 24.62
N ASN A 141 -5.61 -16.20 23.69
CA ASN A 141 -4.16 -16.40 23.80
C ASN A 141 -3.34 -15.31 23.09
N GLY A 142 -3.99 -14.24 22.63
CA GLY A 142 -3.41 -13.15 21.87
C GLY A 142 -4.10 -13.00 20.52
N ASP A 143 -4.56 -11.79 20.21
CA ASP A 143 -5.32 -11.50 19.00
C ASP A 143 -4.54 -11.86 17.74
N ARG A 144 -5.27 -12.28 16.72
CA ARG A 144 -4.72 -12.72 15.44
C ARG A 144 -4.93 -11.68 14.34
N VAL A 145 -3.99 -11.62 13.44
CA VAL A 145 -4.17 -10.93 12.13
C VAL A 145 -4.96 -11.87 11.23
N GLN A 146 -6.11 -11.39 10.74
CA GLN A 146 -6.91 -12.10 9.75
C GLN A 146 -6.83 -11.34 8.42
N ILE A 147 -6.49 -12.05 7.35
CA ILE A 147 -6.47 -11.50 6.00
C ILE A 147 -7.29 -12.43 5.12
N VAL A 148 -8.29 -11.84 4.44
CA VAL A 148 -9.10 -12.55 3.45
C VAL A 148 -8.75 -12.01 2.08
N LEU A 149 -8.36 -12.90 1.18
CA LEU A 149 -8.03 -12.60 -0.20
C LEU A 149 -9.07 -13.25 -1.10
N SER A 150 -9.68 -12.49 -1.99
CA SER A 150 -10.67 -12.98 -2.94
C SER A 150 -10.35 -12.44 -4.33
N GLY A 151 -9.93 -13.29 -5.23
CA GLY A 151 -9.62 -12.99 -6.61
C GLY A 151 -10.41 -13.89 -7.57
N LYS A 152 -10.78 -13.35 -8.74
CA LYS A 152 -11.47 -14.08 -9.79
C LYS A 152 -10.52 -15.02 -10.51
#